data_1d31a4f1d8fe5e3615c4b168dc161a60
#
_entry.id   1d31a4f1d8fe5e3615c4b168dc161a60
#
_cell.length_a   1.000
_cell.length_b   1.000
_cell.length_c   1.000
_cell.angle_alpha   90.00
_cell.angle_beta   90.00
_cell.angle_gamma   90.00
#
_symmetry.space_group_name_H-M   'P 1'
#
loop_
_entity.id
_entity.type
_entity.pdbx_description
1 polymer ?
#
loop_
_entity_poly.entity_id
_entity_poly.type
_entity_poly.pdbx_seq_one_letter_code
_entity_poly.pdbx_strand_id
1 'polypeptide(L)'
;MRRPCRDIAVWTALSLALFVLVPASQHEGVRHIGTRVEPFVDDWLMARMDNLRLVLHRPRPAEVVMDFNRPWEGEYSAYVTVFQDGDKFRMYYRGVGLDESGQVTCLAESSDGIRWRRPTLGIHTWKGSKENNIIWTERGSHNFAPFKDSNPAVLPEHRYKALAGGPLLALVSADGIHWKKLQEEPVISDGAFDSHNLGFWDPLRSQYVAFYRDFVRPEGMTYKWVGVRGIKTATSTDFLNWTEGKWLDYQDAPLEHFYTNAITPYFRAPHLYVGFPKRFLPMRVVRESEEPLFHQFWKDLHKPGNEEDLERNKRRAKQRGQSLEEYYRIALFGGVSDAVLITSRDGITFQRSFREAFVRAGLDQGNWGHRNNMTAWGILQTGPEEMSLYLGEHYELPTCRLRRHVMRLDGFASIHADYGGGSFLTRPFTFAGRELALNYSTSAVGSIRVEVQDELSRPVGGRTLEDCPEIYGDRIEQVVRWKDGSDLGKWTGKTVRLKVQMKDADLYSIRFR
;
A
#
# COMPACT_ATOMS: atom_id res chain seq x y z
N MET A 1 -34.55 -75.39 -16.19
CA MET A 1 -35.03 -74.01 -15.86
C MET A 1 -33.97 -73.01 -16.27
N ARG A 2 -34.24 -72.31 -17.38
CA ARG A 2 -33.29 -71.34 -17.98
C ARG A 2 -33.54 -69.95 -17.37
N ARG A 3 -32.50 -69.24 -16.94
CA ARG A 3 -32.57 -67.82 -16.62
C ARG A 3 -32.06 -67.03 -17.81
N PRO A 4 -32.69 -65.87 -18.18
CA PRO A 4 -32.29 -65.09 -19.32
C PRO A 4 -31.14 -64.11 -18.94
N CYS A 5 -30.21 -63.92 -19.89
CA CYS A 5 -29.22 -62.86 -19.92
C CYS A 5 -29.89 -61.47 -19.98
N ARG A 6 -29.33 -60.54 -19.19
CA ARG A 6 -29.63 -59.11 -19.31
C ARG A 6 -28.50 -58.44 -20.08
N ASP A 7 -28.85 -57.85 -21.21
CA ASP A 7 -27.97 -57.01 -22.02
C ASP A 7 -27.64 -55.72 -21.26
N ILE A 8 -26.35 -55.42 -21.11
CA ILE A 8 -25.83 -54.15 -20.58
C ILE A 8 -25.55 -53.26 -21.80
N ALA A 9 -26.42 -52.29 -22.02
CA ALA A 9 -26.17 -51.21 -22.99
C ALA A 9 -25.15 -50.22 -22.44
N VAL A 10 -23.99 -50.16 -23.08
CA VAL A 10 -22.94 -49.16 -22.82
C VAL A 10 -23.34 -47.88 -23.54
N TRP A 11 -23.71 -46.86 -22.75
CA TRP A 11 -23.90 -45.49 -23.25
C TRP A 11 -22.56 -44.78 -23.27
N THR A 12 -21.96 -44.62 -24.45
CA THR A 12 -20.83 -43.71 -24.68
C THR A 12 -21.34 -42.26 -24.70
N ALA A 13 -21.11 -41.52 -23.62
CA ALA A 13 -21.37 -40.10 -23.58
C ALA A 13 -20.26 -39.35 -24.33
N LEU A 14 -20.59 -38.85 -25.53
CA LEU A 14 -19.77 -37.90 -26.26
C LEU A 14 -19.87 -36.55 -25.56
N SER A 15 -18.81 -36.14 -24.83
CA SER A 15 -18.68 -34.80 -24.28
C SER A 15 -18.31 -33.83 -25.39
N LEU A 16 -19.29 -33.09 -25.91
CA LEU A 16 -19.04 -31.93 -26.76
C LEU A 16 -18.46 -30.81 -25.88
N ALA A 17 -17.17 -30.57 -26.00
CA ALA A 17 -16.57 -29.37 -25.46
C ALA A 17 -17.02 -28.15 -26.30
N LEU A 18 -17.96 -27.37 -25.77
CA LEU A 18 -18.29 -26.06 -26.32
C LEU A 18 -17.09 -25.13 -26.09
N PHE A 19 -16.29 -24.92 -27.11
CA PHE A 19 -15.37 -23.80 -27.17
C PHE A 19 -16.21 -22.52 -27.32
N VAL A 20 -16.41 -21.81 -26.21
CA VAL A 20 -16.89 -20.43 -26.26
C VAL A 20 -15.77 -19.59 -26.86
N LEU A 21 -15.85 -19.30 -28.14
CA LEU A 21 -15.07 -18.27 -28.81
C LEU A 21 -15.49 -16.93 -28.20
N VAL A 22 -14.72 -16.43 -27.24
CA VAL A 22 -14.79 -15.03 -26.81
C VAL A 22 -14.33 -14.18 -28.00
N PRO A 23 -15.12 -13.24 -28.50
CA PRO A 23 -14.69 -12.40 -29.62
C PRO A 23 -13.52 -11.53 -29.20
N ALA A 24 -12.34 -11.79 -29.75
CA ALA A 24 -11.19 -10.92 -29.66
C ALA A 24 -11.44 -9.71 -30.56
N SER A 25 -12.03 -8.64 -30.03
CA SER A 25 -11.98 -7.30 -30.65
C SER A 25 -12.25 -6.22 -29.60
N GLN A 26 -11.30 -6.01 -28.70
CA GLN A 26 -11.01 -4.67 -28.22
C GLN A 26 -9.65 -4.33 -28.83
N HIS A 27 -9.56 -3.24 -29.57
CA HIS A 27 -8.28 -2.68 -30.00
C HIS A 27 -7.45 -2.44 -28.76
N GLU A 28 -6.52 -3.35 -28.45
CA GLU A 28 -5.57 -3.19 -27.34
C GLU A 28 -4.71 -1.99 -27.67
N GLY A 29 -5.00 -0.84 -27.05
CA GLY A 29 -4.23 0.37 -27.26
C GLY A 29 -2.75 0.14 -26.98
N VAL A 30 -1.90 0.69 -27.82
CA VAL A 30 -0.45 0.63 -27.64
C VAL A 30 -0.07 1.29 -26.32
N ARG A 31 0.69 0.59 -25.48
CA ARG A 31 1.18 1.14 -24.20
C ARG A 31 2.43 2.00 -24.46
N HIS A 32 2.61 3.07 -23.69
CA HIS A 32 3.78 3.93 -23.78
C HIS A 32 4.57 3.84 -22.48
N ILE A 33 5.72 3.15 -22.50
CA ILE A 33 6.52 2.95 -21.29
C ILE A 33 7.77 3.84 -21.21
N GLY A 34 8.21 4.43 -22.33
CA GLY A 34 9.38 5.31 -22.35
C GLY A 34 10.64 4.63 -21.82
N THR A 35 11.34 5.31 -20.90
CA THR A 35 12.53 4.78 -20.19
C THR A 35 12.24 4.47 -18.71
N ARG A 36 10.97 4.49 -18.31
CA ARG A 36 10.60 4.26 -16.91
C ARG A 36 10.74 2.78 -16.53
N VAL A 37 10.92 2.53 -15.23
CA VAL A 37 10.78 1.19 -14.68
C VAL A 37 9.31 0.79 -14.75
N GLU A 38 9.04 -0.45 -15.19
CA GLU A 38 7.69 -1.01 -15.26
C GLU A 38 7.63 -2.27 -14.39
N PRO A 39 7.18 -2.15 -13.13
CA PRO A 39 7.01 -3.29 -12.22
C PRO A 39 5.80 -4.15 -12.62
N PHE A 40 5.93 -5.48 -12.47
CA PHE A 40 4.85 -6.43 -12.73
C PHE A 40 3.96 -6.62 -11.49
N VAL A 41 3.20 -5.60 -11.14
CA VAL A 41 2.27 -5.61 -9.99
C VAL A 41 0.81 -5.88 -10.40
N ASP A 42 0.54 -5.83 -11.69
CA ASP A 42 -0.76 -6.03 -12.34
C ASP A 42 -0.58 -6.64 -13.74
N ASP A 43 -1.67 -6.86 -14.45
CA ASP A 43 -1.70 -7.39 -15.81
C ASP A 43 -1.63 -6.31 -16.91
N TRP A 44 -1.39 -5.05 -16.54
CA TRP A 44 -1.48 -3.90 -17.46
C TRP A 44 -0.64 -4.06 -18.73
N LEU A 45 0.58 -4.61 -18.60
CA LEU A 45 1.47 -4.83 -19.75
C LEU A 45 1.32 -6.24 -20.36
N MET A 46 0.62 -7.16 -19.70
CA MET A 46 0.53 -8.55 -20.14
C MET A 46 -0.67 -8.80 -21.03
N ALA A 47 -0.45 -9.41 -22.21
CA ALA A 47 -1.50 -9.88 -23.10
C ALA A 47 -1.87 -11.35 -22.81
N ARG A 48 -0.85 -12.19 -22.54
CA ARG A 48 -1.04 -13.63 -22.32
C ARG A 48 0.08 -14.18 -21.43
N MET A 49 -0.27 -15.10 -20.56
CA MET A 49 0.67 -15.93 -19.78
C MET A 49 0.31 -17.41 -19.96
N ASP A 50 1.34 -18.22 -20.23
CA ASP A 50 1.22 -19.67 -20.38
C ASP A 50 2.11 -20.33 -19.30
N ASN A 51 1.52 -21.06 -18.37
CA ASN A 51 2.17 -21.71 -17.22
C ASN A 51 2.98 -20.73 -16.32
N LEU A 52 2.58 -19.48 -16.28
CA LEU A 52 3.14 -18.46 -15.40
C LEU A 52 2.01 -17.86 -14.56
N ARG A 53 2.37 -17.20 -13.46
CA ARG A 53 1.42 -16.48 -12.62
C ARG A 53 2.06 -15.24 -12.00
N LEU A 54 1.23 -14.27 -11.64
CA LEU A 54 1.64 -13.19 -10.75
C LEU A 54 1.70 -13.73 -9.32
N VAL A 55 2.80 -13.42 -8.61
CA VAL A 55 3.03 -13.82 -7.21
C VAL A 55 3.32 -12.60 -6.37
N LEU A 56 2.63 -12.48 -5.24
CA LEU A 56 2.85 -11.45 -4.23
C LEU A 56 4.07 -11.80 -3.38
N HIS A 57 5.03 -10.89 -3.28
CA HIS A 57 6.16 -11.02 -2.37
C HIS A 57 5.92 -10.22 -1.08
N ARG A 58 6.02 -10.89 0.05
CA ARG A 58 5.84 -10.25 1.36
C ARG A 58 7.15 -9.64 1.84
N PRO A 59 7.11 -8.41 2.35
CA PRO A 59 8.30 -7.84 2.97
C PRO A 59 8.70 -8.65 4.21
N ARG A 60 9.99 -8.85 4.41
CA ARG A 60 10.54 -9.59 5.55
C ARG A 60 10.69 -8.66 6.74
N PRO A 61 10.23 -9.04 7.95
CA PRO A 61 10.51 -8.27 9.15
C PRO A 61 12.01 -8.19 9.40
N ALA A 62 12.47 -7.00 9.78
CA ALA A 62 13.85 -6.68 10.15
C ALA A 62 13.87 -6.07 11.55
N GLU A 63 14.70 -5.06 11.79
CA GLU A 63 14.91 -4.48 13.11
C GLU A 63 13.67 -3.73 13.62
N VAL A 64 13.46 -3.73 14.93
CA VAL A 64 12.68 -2.69 15.60
C VAL A 64 13.52 -1.41 15.54
N VAL A 65 12.98 -0.41 14.87
CA VAL A 65 13.68 0.86 14.62
C VAL A 65 13.31 1.94 15.62
N MET A 66 12.19 1.77 16.33
CA MET A 66 11.76 2.68 17.36
C MET A 66 10.81 2.01 18.35
N ASP A 67 11.14 2.08 19.64
CA ASP A 67 10.20 1.83 20.73
C ASP A 67 9.60 3.16 21.17
N PHE A 68 8.27 3.24 21.26
CA PHE A 68 7.56 4.47 21.65
C PHE A 68 7.50 4.59 23.18
N ASN A 69 8.63 4.87 23.80
CA ASN A 69 8.83 4.81 25.24
C ASN A 69 9.17 6.15 25.92
N ARG A 70 9.04 7.27 25.20
CA ARG A 70 9.25 8.60 25.80
C ARG A 70 7.97 9.05 26.53
N PRO A 71 8.08 9.98 27.51
CA PRO A 71 6.91 10.44 28.28
C PRO A 71 5.76 11.02 27.43
N TRP A 72 6.06 11.53 26.23
CA TRP A 72 5.08 12.07 25.26
C TRP A 72 4.68 11.06 24.17
N GLU A 73 5.23 9.87 24.21
CA GLU A 73 4.88 8.73 23.37
C GLU A 73 4.04 7.72 24.18
N GLY A 74 3.86 6.52 23.72
CA GLY A 74 3.19 5.46 24.48
C GLY A 74 2.43 4.50 23.58
N GLU A 75 1.53 3.75 24.19
CA GLU A 75 0.79 2.62 23.61
C GLU A 75 -0.03 2.99 22.36
N TYR A 76 -0.39 4.27 22.24
CA TYR A 76 -1.20 4.79 21.13
C TYR A 76 -0.39 5.56 20.09
N SER A 77 0.94 5.47 20.09
CA SER A 77 1.78 6.05 19.04
C SER A 77 1.53 5.39 17.69
N ALA A 78 1.31 6.20 16.66
CA ALA A 78 0.89 5.71 15.34
C ALA A 78 0.98 6.80 14.25
N TYR A 79 0.36 6.54 13.10
CA TYR A 79 0.27 7.44 11.94
C TYR A 79 1.64 7.97 11.52
N VAL A 80 2.52 7.02 11.24
CA VAL A 80 3.91 7.30 10.89
C VAL A 80 4.01 7.69 9.42
N THR A 81 4.70 8.77 9.15
CA THR A 81 5.13 9.20 7.81
C THR A 81 6.63 9.15 7.72
N VAL A 82 7.18 8.60 6.64
CA VAL A 82 8.62 8.60 6.36
C VAL A 82 8.90 9.08 4.94
N PHE A 83 9.93 9.89 4.76
CA PHE A 83 10.42 10.28 3.44
C PHE A 83 11.89 10.67 3.47
N GLN A 84 12.52 10.64 2.30
CA GLN A 84 13.89 11.13 2.11
C GLN A 84 13.89 12.66 1.98
N ASP A 85 14.78 13.31 2.68
CA ASP A 85 14.96 14.75 2.67
C ASP A 85 16.43 15.11 2.46
N GLY A 86 16.84 15.18 1.19
CA GLY A 86 18.25 15.34 0.84
C GLY A 86 19.07 14.10 1.17
N ASP A 87 20.08 14.28 2.01
CA ASP A 87 20.99 13.22 2.49
C ASP A 87 20.51 12.48 3.74
N LYS A 88 19.36 12.85 4.27
CA LYS A 88 18.76 12.23 5.45
C LYS A 88 17.34 11.75 5.19
N PHE A 89 16.83 10.94 6.11
CA PHE A 89 15.45 10.51 6.19
C PHE A 89 14.76 11.16 7.37
N ARG A 90 13.49 11.52 7.21
CA ARG A 90 12.64 12.06 8.27
C ARG A 90 11.49 11.09 8.54
N MET A 91 11.14 10.99 9.82
CA MET A 91 9.99 10.26 10.31
C MET A 91 9.16 11.19 11.18
N TYR A 92 7.87 11.27 10.88
CA TYR A 92 6.90 11.98 11.70
C TYR A 92 5.89 10.97 12.23
N TYR A 93 5.46 11.15 13.48
CA TYR A 93 4.55 10.22 14.11
C TYR A 93 3.76 10.88 15.23
N ARG A 94 2.58 10.34 15.50
CA ARG A 94 1.79 10.71 16.66
C ARG A 94 2.40 10.10 17.92
N GLY A 95 2.60 10.93 18.95
CA GLY A 95 2.79 10.51 20.33
C GLY A 95 1.50 10.76 21.13
N VAL A 96 1.25 9.90 22.12
CA VAL A 96 0.17 10.07 23.10
C VAL A 96 0.78 9.83 24.46
N GLY A 97 0.88 10.89 25.28
CA GLY A 97 1.54 10.81 26.58
C GLY A 97 1.04 9.66 27.43
N LEU A 98 1.95 9.02 28.15
CA LEU A 98 1.67 7.85 28.99
C LEU A 98 0.59 8.08 30.06
N ASP A 99 0.27 9.33 30.35
CA ASP A 99 -0.75 9.77 31.32
C ASP A 99 -1.96 10.43 30.65
N GLU A 100 -2.17 10.17 29.33
CA GLU A 100 -3.26 10.75 28.54
C GLU A 100 -3.26 12.29 28.46
N SER A 101 -2.12 12.93 28.76
CA SER A 101 -1.97 14.39 28.83
C SER A 101 -2.09 15.10 27.46
N GLY A 102 -2.49 14.38 26.43
CA GLY A 102 -2.75 14.92 25.09
C GLY A 102 -1.95 14.23 23.97
N GLN A 103 -2.28 14.60 22.76
CA GLN A 103 -1.64 14.07 21.57
C GLN A 103 -0.68 15.09 20.98
N VAL A 104 0.45 14.62 20.52
CA VAL A 104 1.50 15.44 19.93
C VAL A 104 1.97 14.82 18.61
N THR A 105 2.56 15.62 17.73
CA THR A 105 3.31 15.13 16.58
C THR A 105 4.80 15.27 16.86
N CYS A 106 5.54 14.20 16.62
CA CYS A 106 6.97 14.10 16.89
C CYS A 106 7.77 13.92 15.59
N LEU A 107 9.05 14.32 15.63
CA LEU A 107 10.03 14.12 14.55
C LEU A 107 11.13 13.17 14.99
N ALA A 108 11.53 12.24 14.13
CA ALA A 108 12.80 11.53 14.20
C ALA A 108 13.56 11.64 12.88
N GLU A 109 14.88 11.54 12.93
CA GLU A 109 15.76 11.63 11.78
C GLU A 109 16.70 10.43 11.72
N SER A 110 17.11 10.06 10.48
CA SER A 110 18.09 9.00 10.22
C SER A 110 18.93 9.34 9.00
N SER A 111 20.16 8.85 8.96
CA SER A 111 21.03 8.91 7.76
C SER A 111 20.96 7.65 6.91
N ASP A 112 20.39 6.55 7.43
CA ASP A 112 20.37 5.25 6.76
C ASP A 112 18.96 4.61 6.66
N GLY A 113 17.94 5.26 7.28
CA GLY A 113 16.59 4.71 7.37
C GLY A 113 16.47 3.53 8.34
N ILE A 114 17.51 3.16 9.06
CA ILE A 114 17.57 2.04 10.00
C ILE A 114 17.72 2.53 11.43
N ARG A 115 18.70 3.37 11.68
CA ARG A 115 18.99 3.96 12.99
C ARG A 115 18.36 5.33 13.11
N TRP A 116 17.27 5.42 13.87
CA TRP A 116 16.52 6.66 14.05
C TRP A 116 16.85 7.32 15.38
N ARG A 117 17.04 8.63 15.34
CA ARG A 117 17.26 9.45 16.53
C ARG A 117 16.14 10.48 16.68
N ARG A 118 15.82 10.81 17.91
CA ARG A 118 14.90 11.88 18.29
C ARG A 118 15.74 13.14 18.59
N PRO A 119 15.72 14.16 17.72
CA PRO A 119 16.43 15.41 18.01
C PRO A 119 15.78 16.15 19.18
N THR A 120 16.57 16.80 20.02
CA THR A 120 16.03 17.78 20.98
C THR A 120 15.79 19.09 20.23
N LEU A 121 14.52 19.46 20.06
CA LEU A 121 14.12 20.61 19.24
C LEU A 121 13.91 21.90 20.05
N GLY A 122 13.50 21.79 21.31
CA GLY A 122 13.31 22.95 22.18
C GLY A 122 12.08 23.82 21.85
N ILE A 123 11.18 23.36 20.97
CA ILE A 123 10.06 24.15 20.45
C ILE A 123 8.89 24.15 21.43
N HIS A 124 8.46 22.96 21.83
CA HIS A 124 7.29 22.78 22.70
C HIS A 124 7.72 22.36 24.11
N THR A 125 7.00 22.85 25.10
CA THR A 125 7.17 22.41 26.50
C THR A 125 6.26 21.23 26.78
N TRP A 126 6.83 20.14 27.28
CA TRP A 126 6.12 18.98 27.78
C TRP A 126 6.42 18.77 29.25
N LYS A 127 5.43 18.90 30.13
CA LYS A 127 5.60 18.76 31.59
C LYS A 127 6.78 19.55 32.17
N GLY A 128 6.94 20.78 31.71
CA GLY A 128 7.99 21.70 32.18
C GLY A 128 9.36 21.54 31.50
N SER A 129 9.55 20.56 30.63
CA SER A 129 10.78 20.36 29.87
C SER A 129 10.60 20.65 28.38
N LYS A 130 11.64 21.22 27.77
CA LYS A 130 11.76 21.37 26.31
C LYS A 130 12.69 20.33 25.66
N GLU A 131 13.20 19.38 26.44
CA GLU A 131 14.05 18.29 25.93
C GLU A 131 13.22 17.21 25.26
N ASN A 132 12.62 17.55 24.14
CA ASN A 132 11.76 16.67 23.38
C ASN A 132 11.87 16.94 21.87
N ASN A 133 11.29 16.04 21.07
CA ASN A 133 11.23 16.09 19.61
C ASN A 133 9.83 16.45 19.07
N ILE A 134 9.04 17.16 19.87
CA ILE A 134 7.66 17.53 19.52
C ILE A 134 7.70 18.73 18.56
N ILE A 135 6.95 18.65 17.47
CA ILE A 135 6.84 19.69 16.44
C ILE A 135 5.44 20.31 16.35
N TRP A 136 4.41 19.64 16.89
CA TRP A 136 3.03 20.12 16.84
C TRP A 136 2.21 19.59 18.00
N THR A 137 1.41 20.46 18.62
CA THR A 137 0.60 20.14 19.83
C THR A 137 -0.85 20.57 19.71
N GLU A 138 -1.22 21.24 18.60
CA GLU A 138 -2.55 21.78 18.40
C GLU A 138 -3.46 20.79 17.64
N ARG A 139 -4.65 21.29 17.25
CA ARG A 139 -5.57 20.55 16.37
C ARG A 139 -4.83 19.99 15.16
N GLY A 140 -4.96 18.69 14.93
CA GLY A 140 -4.27 17.98 13.87
C GLY A 140 -3.13 17.07 14.35
N SER A 141 -2.70 17.16 15.63
CA SER A 141 -1.68 16.26 16.19
C SER A 141 -2.05 14.78 16.09
N HIS A 142 -3.35 14.49 16.03
CA HIS A 142 -3.86 13.12 15.96
C HIS A 142 -3.35 12.36 14.72
N ASN A 143 -3.34 13.01 13.55
CA ASN A 143 -3.13 12.36 12.25
C ASN A 143 -2.37 13.26 11.28
N PHE A 144 -1.35 13.90 11.77
CA PHE A 144 -0.48 14.81 11.02
C PHE A 144 0.28 14.04 9.94
N ALA A 145 0.05 14.34 8.65
CA ALA A 145 0.62 13.65 7.51
C ALA A 145 1.45 14.61 6.63
N PRO A 146 2.73 14.84 6.96
CA PRO A 146 3.57 15.77 6.24
C PRO A 146 4.24 15.12 5.02
N PHE A 147 4.57 15.97 4.04
CA PHE A 147 5.39 15.62 2.88
C PHE A 147 6.28 16.81 2.48
N LYS A 148 7.36 16.50 1.78
CA LYS A 148 8.17 17.51 1.11
C LYS A 148 7.56 17.78 -0.25
N ASP A 149 7.17 19.03 -0.49
CA ASP A 149 6.50 19.42 -1.73
C ASP A 149 7.49 19.49 -2.89
N SER A 150 7.20 18.73 -3.94
CA SER A 150 7.98 18.73 -5.18
C SER A 150 7.36 19.59 -6.30
N ASN A 151 6.33 20.38 -5.99
CA ASN A 151 5.78 21.36 -6.93
C ASN A 151 6.88 22.38 -7.31
N PRO A 152 7.21 22.54 -8.60
CA PRO A 152 8.26 23.47 -9.02
C PRO A 152 7.94 24.95 -8.70
N ALA A 153 6.68 25.27 -8.46
CA ALA A 153 6.22 26.61 -8.09
C ALA A 153 6.06 26.79 -6.57
N VAL A 154 6.48 25.83 -5.74
CA VAL A 154 6.35 25.94 -4.28
C VAL A 154 7.24 27.07 -3.74
N LEU A 155 6.66 27.90 -2.87
CA LEU A 155 7.43 28.92 -2.15
C LEU A 155 8.37 28.27 -1.13
N PRO A 156 9.59 28.80 -0.91
CA PRO A 156 10.55 28.24 0.05
C PRO A 156 9.98 28.08 1.46
N GLU A 157 9.14 29.01 1.91
CA GLU A 157 8.46 29.00 3.21
C GLU A 157 7.33 27.94 3.31
N HIS A 158 6.91 27.35 2.18
CA HIS A 158 5.90 26.31 2.09
C HIS A 158 6.46 24.98 1.56
N ARG A 159 7.79 24.82 1.62
CA ARG A 159 8.51 23.63 1.10
C ARG A 159 8.01 22.31 1.66
N TYR A 160 7.51 22.32 2.87
CA TYR A 160 6.84 21.17 3.47
C TYR A 160 5.38 21.51 3.69
N LYS A 161 4.52 20.55 3.42
CA LYS A 161 3.08 20.67 3.60
C LYS A 161 2.54 19.47 4.38
N ALA A 162 1.42 19.62 5.04
CA ALA A 162 0.73 18.54 5.71
C ALA A 162 -0.79 18.69 5.62
N LEU A 163 -1.50 17.57 5.51
CA LEU A 163 -2.91 17.47 5.88
C LEU A 163 -3.01 16.91 7.30
N ALA A 164 -3.88 17.49 8.13
CA ALA A 164 -4.01 17.09 9.52
C ALA A 164 -5.39 17.39 10.10
N GLY A 165 -5.81 16.64 11.10
CA GLY A 165 -7.07 16.89 11.82
C GLY A 165 -8.28 16.21 11.19
N GLY A 166 -9.44 16.67 11.62
CA GLY A 166 -10.73 16.21 11.10
C GLY A 166 -11.84 17.17 11.48
N PRO A 167 -12.37 17.97 10.55
CA PRO A 167 -12.00 18.12 9.13
C PRO A 167 -10.53 18.50 8.90
N LEU A 168 -10.01 18.24 7.69
CA LEU A 168 -8.58 18.37 7.38
C LEU A 168 -8.17 19.83 7.24
N LEU A 169 -7.11 20.18 7.96
CA LEU A 169 -6.40 21.45 7.85
C LEU A 169 -5.21 21.32 6.90
N ALA A 170 -4.85 22.39 6.23
CA ALA A 170 -3.60 22.51 5.49
C ALA A 170 -2.55 23.23 6.36
N LEU A 171 -1.39 22.60 6.53
CA LEU A 171 -0.26 23.17 7.25
C LEU A 171 0.96 23.27 6.34
N VAL A 172 1.83 24.24 6.64
CA VAL A 172 3.06 24.49 5.88
C VAL A 172 4.23 24.73 6.80
N SER A 173 5.44 24.47 6.27
CA SER A 173 6.70 24.72 6.95
C SER A 173 7.82 24.98 5.92
N ALA A 174 8.79 25.83 6.28
CA ALA A 174 9.99 26.04 5.49
C ALA A 174 11.04 24.94 5.70
N ASP A 175 11.08 24.34 6.89
CA ASP A 175 12.13 23.44 7.35
C ASP A 175 11.63 22.03 7.77
N GLY A 176 10.28 21.84 7.81
CA GLY A 176 9.66 20.60 8.27
C GLY A 176 9.66 20.46 9.79
N ILE A 177 10.05 21.49 10.54
CA ILE A 177 10.15 21.53 12.00
C ILE A 177 9.20 22.56 12.58
N HIS A 178 9.24 23.78 12.07
CA HIS A 178 8.38 24.89 12.49
C HIS A 178 7.17 24.96 11.55
N TRP A 179 6.01 24.63 12.10
CA TRP A 179 4.77 24.51 11.32
C TRP A 179 3.78 25.62 11.65
N LYS A 180 3.01 26.00 10.66
CA LYS A 180 1.86 26.91 10.82
C LYS A 180 0.71 26.46 9.93
N LYS A 181 -0.51 26.80 10.30
CA LYS A 181 -1.68 26.63 9.43
C LYS A 181 -1.53 27.53 8.21
N LEU A 182 -1.88 27.02 7.03
CA LEU A 182 -1.93 27.82 5.81
C LEU A 182 -3.18 28.71 5.80
N GLN A 183 -4.28 28.21 6.39
CA GLN A 183 -5.50 28.94 6.75
C GLN A 183 -6.17 28.31 7.96
N GLU A 184 -7.06 29.05 8.63
CA GLU A 184 -7.78 28.55 9.81
C GLU A 184 -8.89 27.56 9.45
N GLU A 185 -9.55 27.76 8.30
CA GLU A 185 -10.64 26.92 7.85
C GLU A 185 -10.12 25.61 7.26
N PRO A 186 -10.84 24.49 7.49
CA PRO A 186 -10.52 23.21 6.87
C PRO A 186 -10.58 23.27 5.34
N VAL A 187 -9.68 22.53 4.71
CA VAL A 187 -9.59 22.41 3.25
C VAL A 187 -10.37 21.22 2.68
N ILE A 188 -10.61 20.17 3.49
CA ILE A 188 -11.45 19.00 3.13
C ILE A 188 -12.33 18.66 4.31
N SER A 189 -13.67 18.57 4.11
CA SER A 189 -14.65 18.37 5.16
C SER A 189 -15.59 17.18 4.93
N ASP A 190 -15.56 16.54 3.77
CA ASP A 190 -16.49 15.49 3.33
C ASP A 190 -15.98 14.06 3.65
N GLY A 191 -15.48 13.84 4.87
CA GLY A 191 -14.90 12.56 5.27
C GLY A 191 -15.04 12.22 6.75
N ALA A 192 -14.54 11.05 7.11
CA ALA A 192 -14.44 10.52 8.47
C ALA A 192 -12.96 10.35 8.86
N PHE A 193 -12.34 11.43 9.27
CA PHE A 193 -10.91 11.66 9.27
C PHE A 193 -10.11 11.05 10.43
N ASP A 194 -10.71 10.25 11.32
CA ASP A 194 -9.94 9.47 12.31
C ASP A 194 -9.15 8.35 11.59
N SER A 195 -8.13 8.76 10.86
CA SER A 195 -7.28 7.93 10.01
C SER A 195 -6.02 8.71 9.63
N HIS A 196 -5.05 8.06 9.01
CA HIS A 196 -3.93 8.71 8.34
C HIS A 196 -4.38 9.18 6.96
N ASN A 197 -4.70 10.47 6.84
CA ASN A 197 -5.20 11.11 5.63
C ASN A 197 -4.04 11.83 4.94
N LEU A 198 -3.79 11.52 3.69
CA LEU A 198 -2.56 11.84 2.99
C LEU A 198 -2.79 12.91 1.93
N GLY A 199 -1.75 13.72 1.69
CA GLY A 199 -1.71 14.63 0.55
C GLY A 199 -0.29 14.78 0.04
N PHE A 200 -0.10 14.90 -1.27
CA PHE A 200 1.20 15.09 -1.90
C PHE A 200 1.04 15.74 -3.28
N TRP A 201 2.14 16.27 -3.82
CA TRP A 201 2.22 16.73 -5.19
C TRP A 201 2.48 15.56 -6.15
N ASP A 202 1.68 15.44 -7.20
CA ASP A 202 1.91 14.53 -8.30
C ASP A 202 2.55 15.27 -9.49
N PRO A 203 3.85 15.10 -9.72
CA PRO A 203 4.55 15.84 -10.78
C PRO A 203 4.13 15.41 -12.18
N LEU A 204 3.62 14.19 -12.36
CA LEU A 204 3.18 13.71 -13.67
C LEU A 204 1.84 14.29 -14.09
N ARG A 205 0.99 14.65 -13.11
CA ARG A 205 -0.33 15.25 -13.34
C ARG A 205 -0.37 16.73 -12.99
N SER A 206 0.74 17.28 -12.47
CA SER A 206 0.88 18.69 -12.09
C SER A 206 -0.24 19.16 -11.14
N GLN A 207 -0.53 18.37 -10.12
CA GLN A 207 -1.57 18.66 -9.13
C GLN A 207 -1.26 18.02 -7.78
N TYR A 208 -1.85 18.55 -6.71
CA TYR A 208 -1.91 17.86 -5.42
C TYR A 208 -2.99 16.79 -5.48
N VAL A 209 -2.71 15.66 -4.83
CA VAL A 209 -3.64 14.55 -4.67
C VAL A 209 -3.78 14.26 -3.19
N ALA A 210 -5.01 14.09 -2.71
CA ALA A 210 -5.31 13.64 -1.36
C ALA A 210 -5.98 12.26 -1.40
N PHE A 211 -5.61 11.42 -0.43
CA PHE A 211 -6.30 10.15 -0.13
C PHE A 211 -6.72 10.15 1.33
N TYR A 212 -8.02 10.05 1.59
CA TYR A 212 -8.58 10.15 2.92
C TYR A 212 -9.74 9.21 3.15
N ARG A 213 -10.01 8.92 4.41
CA ARG A 213 -11.04 7.97 4.82
C ARG A 213 -12.43 8.58 4.87
N ASP A 214 -13.42 7.82 4.40
CA ASP A 214 -14.82 7.98 4.76
C ASP A 214 -15.48 6.59 4.94
N PHE A 215 -16.80 6.56 5.18
CA PHE A 215 -17.56 5.32 5.28
C PHE A 215 -18.50 5.16 4.08
N VAL A 216 -18.41 4.03 3.40
CA VAL A 216 -19.45 3.58 2.47
C VAL A 216 -20.64 3.13 3.31
N ARG A 217 -21.69 3.93 3.31
CA ARG A 217 -22.86 3.73 4.18
C ARG A 217 -23.92 2.88 3.49
N PRO A 218 -24.65 2.04 4.25
CA PRO A 218 -25.89 1.44 3.77
C PRO A 218 -26.90 2.52 3.35
N GLU A 219 -27.75 2.20 2.38
CA GLU A 219 -28.79 3.13 1.92
C GLU A 219 -29.68 3.58 3.07
N GLY A 220 -30.03 4.88 3.09
CA GLY A 220 -30.84 5.49 4.15
C GLY A 220 -30.13 5.78 5.47
N MET A 221 -28.85 5.39 5.63
CA MET A 221 -28.08 5.63 6.84
C MET A 221 -27.37 6.98 6.78
N THR A 222 -27.69 7.89 7.71
CA THR A 222 -27.11 9.25 7.75
C THR A 222 -25.99 9.41 8.77
N TYR A 223 -25.88 8.49 9.75
CA TYR A 223 -24.85 8.59 10.78
C TYR A 223 -23.46 8.35 10.20
N LYS A 224 -22.59 9.36 10.29
CA LYS A 224 -21.30 9.40 9.57
C LYS A 224 -20.28 8.31 9.94
N TRP A 225 -20.44 7.65 11.08
CA TRP A 225 -19.51 6.63 11.59
C TRP A 225 -20.01 5.19 11.38
N VAL A 226 -20.98 5.01 10.48
CA VAL A 226 -21.55 3.70 10.13
C VAL A 226 -21.20 3.32 8.72
N GLY A 227 -20.99 2.03 8.48
CA GLY A 227 -20.68 1.46 7.18
C GLY A 227 -19.29 0.89 7.09
N VAL A 228 -18.87 0.58 5.89
CA VAL A 228 -17.55 0.04 5.60
C VAL A 228 -16.56 1.19 5.40
N ARG A 229 -15.42 1.15 6.08
CA ARG A 229 -14.34 2.14 5.92
C ARG A 229 -13.77 2.06 4.52
N GLY A 230 -13.95 3.12 3.75
CA GLY A 230 -13.44 3.24 2.38
C GLY A 230 -12.46 4.41 2.26
N ILE A 231 -11.87 4.55 1.11
CA ILE A 231 -10.91 5.60 0.79
C ILE A 231 -11.51 6.46 -0.33
N LYS A 232 -11.44 7.79 -0.16
CA LYS A 232 -11.72 8.78 -1.18
C LYS A 232 -10.43 9.42 -1.68
N THR A 233 -10.47 9.95 -2.88
CA THR A 233 -9.43 10.81 -3.46
C THR A 233 -10.01 12.14 -3.88
N ALA A 234 -9.23 13.22 -3.71
CA ALA A 234 -9.53 14.54 -4.21
C ALA A 234 -8.25 15.17 -4.77
N THR A 235 -8.39 16.16 -5.64
CA THR A 235 -7.27 16.87 -6.28
C THR A 235 -7.37 18.37 -6.07
N SER A 236 -6.21 19.04 -6.11
CA SER A 236 -6.10 20.50 -5.97
C SER A 236 -4.92 21.03 -6.79
N THR A 237 -5.02 22.25 -7.26
CA THR A 237 -3.90 22.95 -7.93
C THR A 237 -3.08 23.82 -6.97
N ASP A 238 -3.65 24.16 -5.81
CA ASP A 238 -3.08 25.14 -4.86
C ASP A 238 -2.94 24.64 -3.41
N PHE A 239 -3.37 23.39 -3.15
CA PHE A 239 -3.42 22.79 -1.82
C PHE A 239 -4.49 23.38 -0.88
N LEU A 240 -5.27 24.33 -1.31
CA LEU A 240 -6.35 25.00 -0.55
C LEU A 240 -7.73 24.60 -1.07
N ASN A 241 -7.92 24.67 -2.38
CA ASN A 241 -9.18 24.39 -3.04
C ASN A 241 -9.14 22.96 -3.61
N TRP A 242 -9.93 22.07 -3.01
CA TRP A 242 -9.98 20.66 -3.39
C TRP A 242 -11.27 20.33 -4.13
N THR A 243 -11.17 19.42 -5.10
CA THR A 243 -12.36 18.86 -5.74
C THR A 243 -13.19 18.05 -4.72
N GLU A 244 -14.46 17.81 -5.04
CA GLU A 244 -15.27 16.85 -4.29
C GLU A 244 -14.60 15.47 -4.28
N GLY A 245 -14.63 14.81 -3.13
CA GLY A 245 -14.01 13.51 -2.95
C GLY A 245 -14.70 12.39 -3.71
N LYS A 246 -13.94 11.65 -4.50
CA LYS A 246 -14.39 10.47 -5.25
C LYS A 246 -13.95 9.20 -4.54
N TRP A 247 -14.85 8.20 -4.46
CA TRP A 247 -14.49 6.86 -3.99
C TRP A 247 -13.44 6.23 -4.90
N LEU A 248 -12.49 5.50 -4.30
CA LEU A 248 -11.62 4.62 -5.08
C LEU A 248 -12.45 3.46 -5.62
N ASP A 249 -12.22 3.14 -6.88
CA ASP A 249 -12.82 2.00 -7.56
C ASP A 249 -11.88 0.79 -7.46
N TYR A 250 -12.34 -0.27 -6.79
CA TYR A 250 -11.60 -1.52 -6.65
C TYR A 250 -12.10 -2.59 -7.64
N GLN A 251 -12.87 -2.18 -8.64
CA GLN A 251 -13.45 -3.03 -9.68
C GLN A 251 -14.28 -4.20 -9.08
N ASP A 252 -13.92 -5.44 -9.37
CA ASP A 252 -14.61 -6.65 -8.92
C ASP A 252 -14.20 -7.10 -7.50
N ALA A 253 -13.29 -6.39 -6.84
CA ALA A 253 -12.85 -6.78 -5.51
C ALA A 253 -13.94 -6.50 -4.46
N PRO A 254 -14.10 -7.37 -3.46
CA PRO A 254 -15.08 -7.17 -2.42
C PRO A 254 -14.79 -5.91 -1.60
N LEU A 255 -15.86 -5.27 -1.13
CA LEU A 255 -15.76 -4.14 -0.24
C LEU A 255 -15.29 -4.61 1.15
N GLU A 256 -14.11 -4.16 1.56
CA GLU A 256 -13.50 -4.46 2.85
C GLU A 256 -13.20 -3.16 3.61
N HIS A 257 -13.10 -3.24 4.95
CA HIS A 257 -12.71 -2.08 5.74
C HIS A 257 -11.24 -1.73 5.51
N PHE A 258 -10.96 -0.58 4.93
CA PHE A 258 -9.62 0.02 4.85
C PHE A 258 -9.51 1.18 5.85
N TYR A 259 -8.79 0.94 6.94
CA TYR A 259 -8.67 1.92 8.04
C TYR A 259 -7.71 3.06 7.67
N THR A 260 -6.53 2.75 7.13
CA THR A 260 -5.56 3.69 6.55
C THR A 260 -5.30 3.29 5.11
N ASN A 261 -4.61 4.11 4.34
CA ASN A 261 -4.36 3.84 2.93
C ASN A 261 -2.88 3.73 2.55
N ALA A 262 -1.98 4.52 3.16
CA ALA A 262 -0.54 4.58 2.88
C ALA A 262 -0.21 4.61 1.36
N ILE A 263 -1.06 5.30 0.57
CA ILE A 263 -0.91 5.41 -0.89
C ILE A 263 0.17 6.44 -1.21
N THR A 264 1.11 6.08 -2.08
CA THR A 264 2.20 6.96 -2.52
C THR A 264 2.59 6.63 -3.96
N PRO A 265 3.07 7.60 -4.77
CA PRO A 265 3.78 7.29 -5.99
C PRO A 265 5.01 6.42 -5.67
N TYR A 266 5.23 5.36 -6.43
CA TYR A 266 6.41 4.54 -6.23
C TYR A 266 7.66 5.29 -6.73
N PHE A 267 8.65 5.51 -5.89
CA PHE A 267 9.78 6.39 -6.17
C PHE A 267 10.61 5.98 -7.40
N ARG A 268 10.64 4.70 -7.78
CA ARG A 268 11.31 4.21 -9.00
C ARG A 268 10.41 4.24 -10.23
N ALA A 269 9.10 4.25 -10.02
CA ALA A 269 8.07 4.24 -11.07
C ALA A 269 6.91 5.18 -10.68
N PRO A 270 7.11 6.51 -10.68
CA PRO A 270 6.14 7.47 -10.11
C PRO A 270 4.80 7.54 -10.88
N HIS A 271 4.70 6.92 -12.05
CA HIS A 271 3.43 6.73 -12.76
C HIS A 271 2.53 5.67 -12.11
N LEU A 272 3.06 4.90 -11.18
CA LEU A 272 2.37 3.86 -10.43
C LEU A 272 2.19 4.31 -8.98
N TYR A 273 0.95 4.44 -8.54
CA TYR A 273 0.64 4.52 -7.13
C TYR A 273 0.66 3.12 -6.53
N VAL A 274 1.33 2.97 -5.41
CA VAL A 274 1.27 1.79 -4.56
C VAL A 274 0.66 2.20 -3.22
N GLY A 275 -0.21 1.37 -2.69
CA GLY A 275 -0.87 1.62 -1.41
C GLY A 275 -0.84 0.38 -0.54
N PHE A 276 -0.77 0.61 0.78
CA PHE A 276 -0.76 -0.46 1.78
C PHE A 276 -1.89 -0.23 2.80
N PRO A 277 -3.15 -0.31 2.34
CA PRO A 277 -4.28 -0.14 3.25
C PRO A 277 -4.19 -1.13 4.41
N LYS A 278 -4.42 -0.60 5.62
CA LYS A 278 -4.68 -1.46 6.76
C LYS A 278 -6.09 -2.02 6.62
N ARG A 279 -6.19 -3.31 6.25
CA ARG A 279 -7.46 -4.02 6.23
C ARG A 279 -7.85 -4.38 7.66
N PHE A 280 -9.05 -4.02 8.04
CA PHE A 280 -9.55 -4.17 9.39
C PHE A 280 -10.75 -5.13 9.42
N LEU A 281 -10.69 -6.12 10.29
CA LEU A 281 -11.77 -7.09 10.52
C LEU A 281 -12.33 -6.84 11.91
N PRO A 282 -13.41 -6.06 12.03
CA PRO A 282 -14.10 -5.87 13.31
C PRO A 282 -14.64 -7.21 13.81
N MET A 283 -14.85 -7.33 15.10
CA MET A 283 -15.39 -8.51 15.77
C MET A 283 -14.51 -9.77 15.80
N ARG A 284 -13.36 -9.76 15.13
CA ARG A 284 -12.44 -10.88 15.22
C ARG A 284 -11.46 -10.67 16.37
N VAL A 285 -11.55 -11.51 17.41
CA VAL A 285 -10.65 -11.51 18.57
C VAL A 285 -9.76 -12.74 18.51
N VAL A 286 -8.47 -12.56 18.71
CA VAL A 286 -7.46 -13.63 18.67
C VAL A 286 -6.70 -13.74 20.00
N ARG A 287 -6.46 -12.62 20.69
CA ARG A 287 -5.80 -12.65 22.00
C ARG A 287 -6.73 -13.25 23.04
N GLU A 288 -6.42 -14.44 23.53
CA GLU A 288 -7.22 -15.14 24.55
C GLU A 288 -7.38 -14.33 25.85
N SER A 289 -6.41 -13.47 26.18
CA SER A 289 -6.47 -12.58 27.33
C SER A 289 -7.55 -11.48 27.23
N GLU A 290 -8.10 -11.22 26.06
CA GLU A 290 -9.10 -10.17 25.85
C GLU A 290 -10.51 -10.62 26.24
N GLU A 291 -10.86 -11.90 26.13
CA GLU A 291 -12.18 -12.41 26.52
C GLU A 291 -12.49 -12.25 28.02
N PRO A 292 -11.58 -12.62 28.94
CA PRO A 292 -11.80 -12.37 30.37
C PRO A 292 -11.94 -10.88 30.68
N LEU A 293 -11.18 -10.00 30.02
CA LEU A 293 -11.27 -8.54 30.18
C LEU A 293 -12.62 -8.03 29.71
N PHE A 294 -13.12 -8.54 28.57
CA PHE A 294 -14.44 -8.19 28.09
C PHE A 294 -15.54 -8.60 29.06
N HIS A 295 -15.49 -9.82 29.56
CA HIS A 295 -16.47 -10.31 30.53
C HIS A 295 -16.48 -9.51 31.84
N GLN A 296 -15.31 -9.10 32.32
CA GLN A 296 -15.22 -8.24 33.49
C GLN A 296 -15.80 -6.86 33.20
N PHE A 297 -15.40 -6.23 32.10
CA PHE A 297 -15.93 -4.94 31.67
C PHE A 297 -17.45 -4.99 31.46
N TRP A 298 -17.99 -6.05 30.85
CA TRP A 298 -19.41 -6.24 30.61
C TRP A 298 -20.21 -6.30 31.94
N LYS A 299 -19.67 -6.98 32.94
CA LYS A 299 -20.23 -7.00 34.30
C LYS A 299 -20.19 -5.61 34.92
N ASP A 300 -19.08 -4.90 34.80
CA ASP A 300 -18.90 -3.58 35.38
C ASP A 300 -19.84 -2.53 34.74
N LEU A 301 -20.05 -2.62 33.43
CA LEU A 301 -20.99 -1.76 32.71
C LEU A 301 -22.43 -1.83 33.24
N HIS A 302 -22.84 -2.98 33.72
CA HIS A 302 -24.19 -3.20 34.23
C HIS A 302 -24.33 -2.97 35.75
N LYS A 303 -23.30 -2.42 36.39
CA LYS A 303 -23.38 -2.02 37.81
C LYS A 303 -24.21 -0.75 37.98
N PRO A 304 -24.88 -0.60 39.15
CA PRO A 304 -25.53 0.65 39.49
C PRO A 304 -24.59 1.86 39.37
N GLY A 305 -25.10 2.94 38.82
CA GLY A 305 -24.36 4.18 38.57
C GLY A 305 -23.87 4.37 37.13
N ASN A 306 -23.97 3.34 36.26
CA ASN A 306 -23.56 3.40 34.85
C ASN A 306 -24.76 3.49 33.88
N GLU A 307 -25.97 3.71 34.38
CA GLU A 307 -27.22 3.65 33.59
C GLU A 307 -27.22 4.68 32.44
N GLU A 308 -26.76 5.90 32.69
CA GLU A 308 -26.74 6.96 31.69
C GLU A 308 -25.79 6.63 30.57
N ASP A 309 -24.59 6.14 30.88
CA ASP A 309 -23.61 5.71 29.92
C ASP A 309 -24.09 4.51 29.12
N LEU A 310 -24.71 3.56 29.77
CA LEU A 310 -25.30 2.38 29.14
C LEU A 310 -26.40 2.79 28.16
N GLU A 311 -27.31 3.66 28.51
CA GLU A 311 -28.38 4.13 27.62
C GLU A 311 -27.84 4.98 26.48
N ARG A 312 -26.84 5.82 26.74
CA ARG A 312 -26.14 6.55 25.66
C ARG A 312 -25.51 5.59 24.66
N ASN A 313 -24.86 4.54 25.11
CA ASN A 313 -24.16 3.58 24.24
C ASN A 313 -25.14 2.61 23.55
N LYS A 314 -26.27 2.27 24.15
CA LYS A 314 -27.39 1.58 23.48
C LYS A 314 -27.90 2.40 22.29
N ARG A 315 -28.10 3.71 22.45
CA ARG A 315 -28.51 4.61 21.37
C ARG A 315 -27.47 4.64 20.25
N ARG A 316 -26.17 4.71 20.61
CA ARG A 316 -25.06 4.69 19.63
C ARG A 316 -24.97 3.35 18.88
N ALA A 317 -25.10 2.24 19.58
CA ALA A 317 -25.14 0.91 18.97
C ALA A 317 -26.29 0.80 17.96
N LYS A 318 -27.50 1.19 18.37
CA LYS A 318 -28.67 1.20 17.48
C LYS A 318 -28.46 2.08 16.24
N GLN A 319 -27.87 3.28 16.41
CA GLN A 319 -27.54 4.17 15.29
C GLN A 319 -26.54 3.55 14.31
N ARG A 320 -25.72 2.61 14.77
CA ARG A 320 -24.73 1.89 13.95
C ARG A 320 -25.27 0.56 13.41
N GLY A 321 -26.51 0.20 13.71
CA GLY A 321 -27.07 -1.11 13.33
C GLY A 321 -26.39 -2.28 14.02
N GLN A 322 -25.89 -2.07 15.25
CA GLN A 322 -25.13 -3.04 16.03
C GLN A 322 -25.89 -3.42 17.30
N SER A 323 -25.68 -4.65 17.78
CA SER A 323 -26.03 -4.98 19.17
C SER A 323 -25.14 -4.18 20.14
N LEU A 324 -25.56 -4.05 21.38
CA LEU A 324 -24.75 -3.38 22.40
C LEU A 324 -23.43 -4.12 22.65
N GLU A 325 -23.47 -5.44 22.64
CA GLU A 325 -22.26 -6.27 22.77
C GLU A 325 -21.29 -6.05 21.63
N GLU A 326 -21.76 -6.10 20.38
CA GLU A 326 -20.95 -5.82 19.19
C GLU A 326 -20.33 -4.42 19.25
N TYR A 327 -21.11 -3.43 19.67
CA TYR A 327 -20.62 -2.06 19.83
C TYR A 327 -19.43 -1.99 20.79
N TYR A 328 -19.55 -2.63 21.95
CA TYR A 328 -18.47 -2.62 22.96
C TYR A 328 -17.30 -3.50 22.58
N ARG A 329 -17.51 -4.67 21.98
CA ARG A 329 -16.41 -5.49 21.47
C ARG A 329 -15.55 -4.73 20.46
N ILE A 330 -16.18 -4.01 19.53
CA ILE A 330 -15.47 -3.18 18.57
C ILE A 330 -14.77 -1.99 19.25
N ALA A 331 -15.39 -1.39 20.25
CA ALA A 331 -14.83 -0.25 20.96
C ALA A 331 -13.63 -0.62 21.83
N LEU A 332 -13.65 -1.79 22.48
CA LEU A 332 -12.62 -2.24 23.42
C LEU A 332 -11.51 -3.04 22.77
N PHE A 333 -11.85 -3.95 21.86
CA PHE A 333 -10.87 -4.86 21.26
C PHE A 333 -10.63 -4.60 19.78
N GLY A 334 -11.50 -3.81 19.15
CA GLY A 334 -11.35 -3.29 17.81
C GLY A 334 -11.18 -4.33 16.69
N GLY A 335 -11.06 -5.62 16.97
CA GLY A 335 -10.83 -6.68 16.00
C GLY A 335 -9.35 -6.87 15.65
N VAL A 336 -9.08 -7.39 14.47
CA VAL A 336 -7.72 -7.64 13.98
C VAL A 336 -7.45 -6.91 12.67
N SER A 337 -6.18 -6.73 12.35
CA SER A 337 -5.78 -6.07 11.10
C SER A 337 -4.56 -6.70 10.47
N ASP A 338 -4.51 -6.60 9.15
CA ASP A 338 -3.35 -6.88 8.32
C ASP A 338 -3.16 -5.73 7.30
N ALA A 339 -2.08 -5.75 6.54
CA ALA A 339 -1.89 -4.84 5.42
C ALA A 339 -2.07 -5.58 4.09
N VAL A 340 -2.71 -4.94 3.11
CA VAL A 340 -2.86 -5.45 1.75
C VAL A 340 -2.13 -4.56 0.75
N LEU A 341 -1.86 -5.05 -0.46
CA LEU A 341 -1.30 -4.27 -1.55
C LEU A 341 -2.41 -3.85 -2.51
N ILE A 342 -2.43 -2.57 -2.87
CA ILE A 342 -3.24 -2.02 -3.95
C ILE A 342 -2.37 -1.18 -4.88
N THR A 343 -2.67 -1.15 -6.17
CA THR A 343 -1.90 -0.39 -7.16
C THR A 343 -2.82 0.36 -8.11
N SER A 344 -2.38 1.52 -8.59
CA SER A 344 -3.16 2.32 -9.54
C SER A 344 -2.25 3.12 -10.48
N ARG A 345 -2.73 3.34 -11.70
CA ARG A 345 -2.05 4.18 -12.70
C ARG A 345 -2.76 5.50 -12.95
N ASP A 346 -3.97 5.68 -12.42
CA ASP A 346 -4.79 6.90 -12.57
C ASP A 346 -5.12 7.60 -11.24
N GLY A 347 -4.95 6.91 -10.11
CA GLY A 347 -5.26 7.41 -8.77
C GLY A 347 -6.73 7.28 -8.37
N ILE A 348 -7.55 6.64 -9.19
CA ILE A 348 -8.98 6.39 -8.97
C ILE A 348 -9.28 4.90 -9.01
N THR A 349 -8.87 4.22 -10.09
CA THR A 349 -9.04 2.79 -10.28
C THR A 349 -7.86 2.05 -9.67
N PHE A 350 -8.10 1.31 -8.61
CA PHE A 350 -7.08 0.55 -7.91
C PHE A 350 -7.24 -0.95 -8.15
N GLN A 351 -6.17 -1.54 -8.68
CA GLN A 351 -6.07 -2.97 -8.86
C GLN A 351 -5.86 -3.66 -7.52
N ARG A 352 -6.58 -4.75 -7.29
CA ARG A 352 -6.41 -5.68 -6.20
C ARG A 352 -6.06 -7.07 -6.74
N SER A 353 -5.02 -7.12 -7.56
CA SER A 353 -4.49 -8.36 -8.16
C SER A 353 -4.23 -9.44 -7.10
N PHE A 354 -3.89 -8.99 -5.87
CA PHE A 354 -3.68 -9.85 -4.70
C PHE A 354 -4.69 -9.49 -3.62
N ARG A 355 -5.52 -10.46 -3.24
CA ARG A 355 -6.52 -10.29 -2.17
C ARG A 355 -6.04 -10.78 -0.81
N GLU A 356 -4.95 -11.53 -0.79
CA GLU A 356 -4.26 -11.97 0.42
C GLU A 356 -3.50 -10.84 1.10
N ALA A 357 -3.13 -11.07 2.38
CA ALA A 357 -2.35 -10.11 3.14
C ALA A 357 -0.94 -9.94 2.57
N PHE A 358 -0.56 -8.69 2.32
CA PHE A 358 0.82 -8.29 2.01
C PHE A 358 1.71 -8.38 3.26
N VAL A 359 1.19 -7.94 4.42
CA VAL A 359 1.83 -8.16 5.72
C VAL A 359 0.84 -8.87 6.64
N ARG A 360 1.27 -9.97 7.24
CA ARG A 360 0.51 -10.73 8.25
C ARG A 360 1.01 -10.38 9.65
N ALA A 361 0.14 -10.54 10.65
CA ALA A 361 0.50 -10.34 12.07
C ALA A 361 1.63 -11.27 12.56
N GLY A 362 1.80 -12.44 11.92
CA GLY A 362 2.85 -13.40 12.25
C GLY A 362 2.57 -14.18 13.56
N LEU A 363 3.64 -14.70 14.16
CA LEU A 363 3.54 -15.51 15.39
C LEU A 363 3.49 -14.65 16.65
N ASP A 364 3.88 -13.38 16.58
CA ASP A 364 3.86 -12.46 17.71
C ASP A 364 2.42 -12.10 18.08
N GLN A 365 1.94 -12.59 19.23
CA GLN A 365 0.58 -12.39 19.69
C GLN A 365 0.24 -10.92 19.92
N GLY A 366 1.22 -10.08 20.23
CA GLY A 366 1.05 -8.63 20.36
C GLY A 366 0.55 -7.95 19.09
N ASN A 367 0.79 -8.56 17.92
CA ASN A 367 0.37 -8.04 16.61
C ASN A 367 -1.06 -8.43 16.22
N TRP A 368 -1.75 -9.27 17.00
CA TRP A 368 -3.10 -9.75 16.73
C TRP A 368 -4.20 -8.88 17.39
N GLY A 369 -3.91 -7.61 17.61
CA GLY A 369 -4.88 -6.62 18.07
C GLY A 369 -5.25 -5.61 16.97
N HIS A 370 -6.25 -4.77 17.28
CA HIS A 370 -6.63 -3.74 16.34
C HIS A 370 -5.52 -2.67 16.19
N ARG A 371 -5.50 -1.97 15.06
CA ARG A 371 -4.50 -0.95 14.69
C ARG A 371 -3.04 -1.43 14.63
N ASN A 372 -2.78 -2.73 14.80
CA ASN A 372 -1.50 -3.33 14.48
C ASN A 372 -1.31 -3.50 12.98
N ASN A 373 -0.09 -3.77 12.55
CA ASN A 373 0.29 -3.94 11.14
C ASN A 373 -0.07 -2.73 10.26
N MET A 374 -0.13 -1.55 10.87
CA MET A 374 -0.37 -0.29 10.17
C MET A 374 0.91 0.14 9.48
N THR A 375 0.90 0.15 8.16
CA THR A 375 2.03 0.61 7.36
C THR A 375 2.18 2.12 7.48
N ALA A 376 3.39 2.59 7.75
CA ALA A 376 3.76 3.99 7.65
C ALA A 376 3.56 4.48 6.22
N TRP A 377 3.25 5.76 6.06
CA TRP A 377 3.22 6.37 4.74
C TRP A 377 4.64 6.68 4.27
N GLY A 378 5.02 6.11 3.13
CA GLY A 378 6.32 6.26 2.49
C GLY A 378 7.09 4.95 2.38
N ILE A 379 7.94 4.90 1.36
CA ILE A 379 8.85 3.79 1.04
C ILE A 379 10.24 4.39 0.93
N LEU A 380 11.22 3.84 1.64
CA LEU A 380 12.60 4.33 1.61
C LEU A 380 13.51 3.33 0.91
N GLN A 381 14.38 3.80 0.02
CA GLN A 381 15.50 2.99 -0.43
C GLN A 381 16.57 3.00 0.66
N THR A 382 16.80 1.85 1.29
CA THR A 382 17.74 1.69 2.41
C THR A 382 19.00 0.92 2.04
N GLY A 383 19.09 0.52 0.77
CA GLY A 383 20.26 -0.14 0.20
C GLY A 383 20.23 -0.11 -1.33
N PRO A 384 21.33 -0.49 -1.99
CA PRO A 384 21.42 -0.46 -3.46
C PRO A 384 20.41 -1.39 -4.14
N GLU A 385 19.99 -2.46 -3.47
CA GLU A 385 19.06 -3.47 -3.98
C GLU A 385 17.81 -3.60 -3.10
N GLU A 386 17.69 -2.77 -2.06
CA GLU A 386 16.72 -2.92 -0.97
C GLU A 386 15.88 -1.66 -0.78
N MET A 387 14.60 -1.86 -0.53
CA MET A 387 13.69 -0.83 -0.02
C MET A 387 13.05 -1.28 1.30
N SER A 388 12.66 -0.30 2.11
CA SER A 388 12.07 -0.50 3.43
C SER A 388 10.69 0.11 3.54
N LEU A 389 9.84 -0.63 4.26
CA LEU A 389 8.56 -0.20 4.79
C LEU A 389 8.64 -0.25 6.32
N TYR A 390 7.82 0.55 7.00
CA TYR A 390 7.77 0.55 8.46
C TYR A 390 6.36 0.26 8.93
N LEU A 391 6.22 -0.63 9.91
CA LEU A 391 4.92 -1.05 10.41
C LEU A 391 4.82 -0.89 11.92
N GLY A 392 3.69 -0.36 12.36
CA GLY A 392 3.35 -0.31 13.78
C GLY A 392 3.03 -1.70 14.31
N GLU A 393 3.66 -2.05 15.41
CA GLU A 393 3.45 -3.29 16.16
C GLU A 393 3.05 -2.97 17.61
N HIS A 394 2.36 -3.89 18.26
CA HIS A 394 1.98 -3.81 19.67
C HIS A 394 1.17 -2.57 20.05
N TYR A 395 0.33 -2.08 19.14
CA TYR A 395 -0.57 -0.96 19.45
C TYR A 395 -1.47 -1.33 20.64
N GLU A 396 -1.68 -0.41 21.55
CA GLU A 396 -2.36 -0.60 22.85
C GLU A 396 -1.61 -1.49 23.84
N LEU A 397 -0.32 -1.69 23.64
CA LEU A 397 0.51 -2.39 24.60
C LEU A 397 1.70 -1.51 25.03
N PRO A 398 2.23 -1.67 26.26
CA PRO A 398 3.41 -0.93 26.74
C PRO A 398 4.65 -1.13 25.86
N THR A 399 4.64 -2.14 25.01
CA THR A 399 5.70 -2.47 24.06
C THR A 399 5.42 -1.95 22.64
N CYS A 400 4.55 -0.92 22.50
CA CYS A 400 4.24 -0.28 21.22
C CYS A 400 5.52 0.18 20.53
N ARG A 401 5.68 -0.22 19.26
CA ARG A 401 6.93 -0.04 18.54
C ARG A 401 6.72 0.06 17.04
N LEU A 402 7.76 0.50 16.34
CA LEU A 402 7.83 0.52 14.89
C LEU A 402 8.90 -0.45 14.41
N ARG A 403 8.54 -1.35 13.51
CA ARG A 403 9.46 -2.30 12.90
C ARG A 403 9.68 -1.97 11.43
N ARG A 404 10.95 -2.04 11.01
CA ARG A 404 11.33 -2.04 9.60
C ARG A 404 11.02 -3.40 8.96
N HIS A 405 10.49 -3.36 7.76
CA HIS A 405 10.31 -4.51 6.89
C HIS A 405 11.05 -4.25 5.59
N VAL A 406 11.75 -5.23 5.09
CA VAL A 406 12.62 -5.09 3.92
C VAL A 406 12.14 -5.93 2.76
N MET A 407 12.36 -5.42 1.58
CA MET A 407 12.12 -6.13 0.35
C MET A 407 13.04 -5.63 -0.77
N ARG A 408 13.17 -6.44 -1.81
CA ARG A 408 13.87 -6.10 -3.04
C ARG A 408 13.29 -4.85 -3.68
N LEU A 409 14.09 -4.03 -4.34
CA LEU A 409 13.60 -2.96 -5.21
C LEU A 409 12.65 -3.53 -6.26
N ASP A 410 11.50 -2.88 -6.49
CA ASP A 410 10.38 -3.30 -7.35
C ASP A 410 9.73 -4.64 -6.96
N GLY A 411 10.11 -5.21 -5.82
CA GLY A 411 9.79 -6.58 -5.41
C GLY A 411 8.42 -6.76 -4.76
N PHE A 412 7.43 -5.92 -5.05
CA PHE A 412 6.05 -6.11 -4.54
C PHE A 412 5.40 -7.38 -5.08
N ALA A 413 5.63 -7.66 -6.34
CA ALA A 413 5.17 -8.84 -7.04
C ALA A 413 6.13 -9.21 -8.18
N SER A 414 5.97 -10.39 -8.75
CA SER A 414 6.69 -10.86 -9.93
C SER A 414 5.80 -11.65 -10.86
N ILE A 415 6.21 -11.76 -12.11
CA ILE A 415 5.81 -12.88 -12.96
C ILE A 415 6.68 -14.06 -12.54
N HIS A 416 6.06 -15.14 -12.09
CA HIS A 416 6.72 -16.33 -11.54
C HIS A 416 6.59 -17.52 -12.49
N ALA A 417 7.70 -18.22 -12.69
CA ALA A 417 7.78 -19.50 -13.40
C ALA A 417 8.18 -20.61 -12.41
N ASP A 418 7.41 -21.67 -12.34
CA ASP A 418 7.80 -22.90 -11.65
C ASP A 418 8.89 -23.64 -12.44
N TYR A 419 9.42 -24.75 -11.89
CA TYR A 419 10.45 -25.59 -12.53
C TYR A 419 10.07 -26.07 -13.95
N GLY A 420 8.78 -26.31 -14.21
CA GLY A 420 8.28 -26.70 -15.52
C GLY A 420 8.41 -25.62 -16.60
N GLY A 421 8.60 -24.39 -16.18
CA GLY A 421 8.72 -23.22 -17.04
C GLY A 421 7.41 -22.79 -17.70
N GLY A 422 7.48 -21.65 -18.37
CA GLY A 422 6.37 -21.06 -19.08
C GLY A 422 6.80 -19.88 -19.93
N SER A 423 5.84 -19.16 -20.48
CA SER A 423 6.12 -17.94 -21.23
C SER A 423 5.02 -16.91 -21.09
N PHE A 424 5.35 -15.64 -21.31
CA PHE A 424 4.33 -14.60 -21.47
C PHE A 424 4.62 -13.74 -22.71
N LEU A 425 3.57 -13.11 -23.19
CA LEU A 425 3.59 -12.12 -24.25
C LEU A 425 3.07 -10.80 -23.70
N THR A 426 3.79 -9.70 -23.94
CA THR A 426 3.28 -8.38 -23.58
C THR A 426 2.19 -7.90 -24.54
N ARG A 427 1.37 -6.96 -24.09
CA ARG A 427 0.60 -6.08 -24.99
C ARG A 427 1.56 -5.28 -25.85
N PRO A 428 1.09 -4.73 -27.01
CA PRO A 428 1.92 -3.87 -27.83
C PRO A 428 2.28 -2.61 -27.04
N PHE A 429 3.55 -2.20 -27.14
CA PHE A 429 4.03 -1.00 -26.49
C PHE A 429 5.12 -0.29 -27.30
N THR A 430 5.35 0.99 -26.99
CA THR A 430 6.50 1.77 -27.45
C THR A 430 7.41 2.07 -26.25
N PHE A 431 8.70 2.16 -26.53
CA PHE A 431 9.73 2.51 -25.54
C PHE A 431 10.67 3.58 -26.09
N ALA A 432 11.42 4.22 -25.19
CA ALA A 432 12.58 5.03 -25.48
C ALA A 432 13.82 4.33 -24.91
N GLY A 433 15.02 4.77 -25.33
CA GLY A 433 16.27 4.10 -24.93
C GLY A 433 16.71 3.04 -25.93
N ARG A 434 17.80 2.36 -25.62
CA ARG A 434 18.49 1.45 -26.54
C ARG A 434 18.77 0.07 -25.97
N GLU A 435 18.59 -0.15 -24.69
CA GLU A 435 18.85 -1.42 -24.01
C GLU A 435 17.66 -1.80 -23.13
N LEU A 436 17.33 -3.09 -23.10
CA LEU A 436 16.36 -3.66 -22.15
C LEU A 436 17.11 -4.17 -20.92
N ALA A 437 16.73 -3.72 -19.73
CA ALA A 437 17.22 -4.21 -18.46
C ALA A 437 16.10 -4.94 -17.70
N LEU A 438 16.45 -6.03 -17.01
CA LEU A 438 15.56 -6.86 -16.21
C LEU A 438 15.92 -6.76 -14.73
N ASN A 439 14.91 -6.71 -13.89
CA ASN A 439 14.99 -6.99 -12.46
C ASN A 439 14.42 -8.39 -12.23
N TYR A 440 15.29 -9.35 -11.89
CA TYR A 440 14.91 -10.77 -11.85
C TYR A 440 15.72 -11.57 -10.82
N SER A 441 15.21 -12.74 -10.50
CA SER A 441 15.90 -13.79 -9.72
C SER A 441 15.60 -15.15 -10.34
N THR A 442 16.59 -16.05 -10.39
CA THR A 442 16.42 -17.45 -10.82
C THR A 442 17.06 -18.38 -9.81
N SER A 443 16.69 -19.66 -9.83
CA SER A 443 17.50 -20.71 -9.21
C SER A 443 18.74 -21.03 -10.07
N ALA A 444 19.59 -21.95 -9.60
CA ALA A 444 20.78 -22.39 -10.34
C ALA A 444 20.45 -23.11 -11.66
N VAL A 445 19.27 -23.68 -11.80
CA VAL A 445 18.76 -24.34 -13.03
C VAL A 445 17.72 -23.49 -13.74
N GLY A 446 17.38 -22.36 -13.14
CA GLY A 446 16.42 -21.43 -13.70
C GLY A 446 17.02 -20.58 -14.80
N SER A 447 16.17 -20.07 -15.68
CA SER A 447 16.60 -19.22 -16.77
C SER A 447 15.48 -18.30 -17.29
N ILE A 448 15.88 -17.21 -17.92
CA ILE A 448 15.01 -16.28 -18.66
C ILE A 448 15.60 -16.10 -20.06
N ARG A 449 14.74 -16.12 -21.08
CA ARG A 449 15.07 -15.72 -22.45
C ARG A 449 14.06 -14.71 -22.96
N VAL A 450 14.51 -13.74 -23.74
CA VAL A 450 13.68 -12.66 -24.25
C VAL A 450 13.74 -12.59 -25.76
N GLU A 451 12.59 -12.46 -26.39
CA GLU A 451 12.40 -12.20 -27.81
C GLU A 451 11.69 -10.87 -27.99
N VAL A 452 12.15 -10.08 -28.95
CA VAL A 452 11.43 -8.89 -29.40
C VAL A 452 10.60 -9.25 -30.62
N GLN A 453 9.35 -8.84 -30.65
CA GLN A 453 8.43 -9.02 -31.77
C GLN A 453 7.95 -7.67 -32.30
N ASP A 454 7.60 -7.62 -33.57
CA ASP A 454 6.93 -6.45 -34.17
C ASP A 454 5.45 -6.37 -33.74
N GLU A 455 4.74 -5.37 -34.23
CA GLU A 455 3.31 -5.15 -33.95
C GLU A 455 2.40 -6.32 -34.36
N LEU A 456 2.84 -7.11 -35.36
CA LEU A 456 2.12 -8.30 -35.85
C LEU A 456 2.56 -9.59 -35.14
N SER A 457 3.27 -9.47 -34.01
CA SER A 457 3.78 -10.60 -33.23
C SER A 457 4.77 -11.49 -33.98
N ARG A 458 5.51 -10.95 -34.96
CA ARG A 458 6.56 -11.66 -35.68
C ARG A 458 7.89 -11.37 -35.01
N PRO A 459 8.72 -12.40 -34.73
CA PRO A 459 10.06 -12.20 -34.18
C PRO A 459 10.91 -11.28 -35.08
N VAL A 460 11.63 -10.33 -34.47
CA VAL A 460 12.54 -9.47 -35.20
C VAL A 460 13.93 -10.12 -35.27
N GLY A 461 14.54 -10.12 -36.47
CA GLY A 461 15.82 -10.79 -36.69
C GLY A 461 16.90 -10.31 -35.72
N GLY A 462 17.68 -11.26 -35.19
CA GLY A 462 18.74 -11.03 -34.20
C GLY A 462 18.26 -10.79 -32.79
N ARG A 463 16.94 -10.89 -32.52
CA ARG A 463 16.32 -10.68 -31.21
C ARG A 463 15.30 -11.76 -30.88
N THR A 464 15.52 -12.98 -31.37
CA THR A 464 14.68 -14.15 -31.12
C THR A 464 15.05 -14.82 -29.78
N LEU A 465 14.22 -15.77 -29.29
CA LEU A 465 14.55 -16.59 -28.13
C LEU A 465 15.85 -17.42 -28.35
N GLU A 466 16.13 -17.86 -29.59
CA GLU A 466 17.33 -18.64 -29.93
C GLU A 466 18.59 -17.77 -29.97
N ASP A 467 18.44 -16.48 -30.27
CA ASP A 467 19.52 -15.51 -30.21
C ASP A 467 19.81 -15.02 -28.79
N CYS A 468 18.89 -15.20 -27.85
CA CYS A 468 19.02 -14.80 -26.44
C CYS A 468 19.67 -15.96 -25.66
N PRO A 469 20.93 -15.85 -25.19
CA PRO A 469 21.48 -16.78 -24.23
C PRO A 469 20.62 -16.84 -22.97
N GLU A 470 20.70 -17.94 -22.24
CA GLU A 470 20.03 -18.03 -20.95
C GLU A 470 20.53 -16.97 -19.97
N ILE A 471 19.61 -16.19 -19.43
CA ILE A 471 19.86 -15.21 -18.38
C ILE A 471 19.51 -15.89 -17.06
N TYR A 472 20.48 -15.96 -16.15
CA TYR A 472 20.31 -16.56 -14.82
C TYR A 472 21.05 -15.75 -13.76
N GLY A 473 20.71 -16.00 -12.49
CA GLY A 473 21.25 -15.29 -11.34
C GLY A 473 20.21 -14.40 -10.67
N ASP A 474 20.67 -13.37 -9.96
CA ASP A 474 19.84 -12.44 -9.20
C ASP A 474 20.38 -11.02 -9.38
N ARG A 475 19.63 -10.14 -10.07
CA ARG A 475 20.05 -8.78 -10.43
C ARG A 475 18.88 -7.80 -10.48
N ILE A 476 19.13 -6.57 -10.08
CA ILE A 476 18.15 -5.46 -10.15
C ILE A 476 18.08 -4.84 -11.56
N GLU A 477 19.19 -4.77 -12.28
CA GLU A 477 19.28 -4.16 -13.64
C GLU A 477 20.26 -4.92 -14.51
N GLN A 478 19.88 -6.11 -14.97
CA GLN A 478 20.66 -6.88 -15.95
C GLN A 478 20.26 -6.53 -17.36
N VAL A 479 21.19 -6.01 -18.15
CA VAL A 479 20.96 -5.78 -19.59
C VAL A 479 20.82 -7.10 -20.32
N VAL A 480 19.75 -7.24 -21.08
CA VAL A 480 19.52 -8.36 -22.01
C VAL A 480 20.49 -8.25 -23.19
N ARG A 481 21.18 -9.34 -23.45
CA ARG A 481 22.10 -9.46 -24.59
C ARG A 481 21.66 -10.61 -25.47
N TRP A 482 21.61 -10.35 -26.78
CA TRP A 482 21.45 -11.36 -27.79
C TRP A 482 22.84 -11.65 -28.41
N LYS A 483 22.93 -12.64 -29.28
CA LYS A 483 24.21 -13.05 -29.90
C LYS A 483 24.99 -11.89 -30.53
N ASP A 484 24.29 -10.92 -31.11
CA ASP A 484 24.85 -9.75 -31.79
C ASP A 484 24.83 -8.46 -30.97
N GLY A 485 24.60 -8.55 -29.66
CA GLY A 485 24.65 -7.43 -28.72
C GLY A 485 23.30 -7.07 -28.06
N SER A 486 23.26 -5.91 -27.43
CA SER A 486 22.11 -5.45 -26.63
C SER A 486 21.30 -4.33 -27.30
N ASP A 487 21.78 -3.78 -28.40
CA ASP A 487 21.20 -2.56 -28.99
C ASP A 487 19.82 -2.79 -29.59
N LEU A 488 18.84 -2.04 -29.09
CA LEU A 488 17.47 -2.00 -29.57
C LEU A 488 17.11 -0.68 -30.27
N GLY A 489 18.08 0.18 -30.56
CA GLY A 489 17.87 1.51 -31.12
C GLY A 489 17.05 1.54 -32.43
N LYS A 490 17.11 0.47 -33.25
CA LYS A 490 16.29 0.33 -34.47
C LYS A 490 14.78 0.26 -34.20
N TRP A 491 14.38 -0.10 -32.97
CA TRP A 491 13.00 -0.29 -32.58
C TRP A 491 12.51 0.79 -31.61
N THR A 492 13.38 1.70 -31.19
CA THR A 492 13.00 2.85 -30.34
C THR A 492 11.87 3.64 -31.01
N GLY A 493 10.80 3.92 -30.26
CA GLY A 493 9.60 4.61 -30.74
C GLY A 493 8.66 3.78 -31.62
N LYS A 494 9.06 2.58 -32.03
CA LYS A 494 8.21 1.67 -32.79
C LYS A 494 7.38 0.81 -31.83
N THR A 495 6.23 0.34 -32.30
CA THR A 495 5.39 -0.62 -31.59
C THR A 495 6.06 -1.99 -31.62
N VAL A 496 6.32 -2.54 -30.43
CA VAL A 496 6.90 -3.87 -30.24
C VAL A 496 6.12 -4.65 -29.18
N ARG A 497 6.41 -5.94 -29.11
CA ARG A 497 6.02 -6.84 -28.01
C ARG A 497 7.26 -7.56 -27.49
N LEU A 498 7.24 -7.97 -26.24
CA LEU A 498 8.22 -8.91 -25.69
C LEU A 498 7.53 -10.26 -25.49
N LYS A 499 8.15 -11.31 -26.00
CA LYS A 499 7.89 -12.68 -25.58
C LYS A 499 9.02 -13.10 -24.64
N VAL A 500 8.65 -13.51 -23.43
CA VAL A 500 9.61 -13.90 -22.41
C VAL A 500 9.34 -15.34 -22.03
N GLN A 501 10.37 -16.18 -22.13
CA GLN A 501 10.36 -17.57 -21.66
C GLN A 501 11.10 -17.64 -20.34
N MET A 502 10.53 -18.31 -19.36
CA MET A 502 11.06 -18.39 -18.00
C MET A 502 10.98 -19.83 -17.48
N LYS A 503 11.94 -20.19 -16.63
CA LYS A 503 11.99 -21.45 -15.91
C LYS A 503 12.57 -21.21 -14.52
N ASP A 504 11.87 -21.64 -13.47
CA ASP A 504 12.30 -21.53 -12.06
C ASP A 504 12.89 -20.14 -11.75
N ALA A 505 12.06 -19.11 -11.99
CA ALA A 505 12.47 -17.70 -12.03
C ALA A 505 11.35 -16.74 -11.65
N ASP A 506 11.73 -15.58 -11.14
CA ASP A 506 10.89 -14.43 -10.87
C ASP A 506 11.36 -13.22 -11.68
N LEU A 507 10.46 -12.54 -12.39
CA LEU A 507 10.70 -11.29 -13.09
C LEU A 507 9.88 -10.20 -12.43
N TYR A 508 10.55 -9.22 -11.79
CA TYR A 508 9.93 -8.17 -10.97
C TYR A 508 9.60 -6.91 -11.77
N SER A 509 10.53 -6.47 -12.63
CA SER A 509 10.32 -5.29 -13.46
C SER A 509 11.19 -5.33 -14.72
N ILE A 510 10.81 -4.51 -15.70
CA ILE A 510 11.63 -4.21 -16.88
C ILE A 510 11.86 -2.71 -16.99
N ARG A 511 12.91 -2.33 -17.69
CA ARG A 511 13.24 -0.96 -18.03
C ARG A 511 13.98 -0.88 -19.35
N PHE A 512 13.64 0.10 -20.19
CA PHE A 512 14.48 0.49 -21.33
C PHE A 512 15.35 1.70 -20.95
N ARG A 513 16.61 1.72 -21.36
CA ARG A 513 17.56 2.78 -21.04
C ARG A 513 18.50 3.12 -22.21
#